data_7d0ad4446c927157ec584aef6149bd0e
#
_entry.id   7d0ad4446c927157ec584aef6149bd0e
#
_cell.length_a   1.000
_cell.length_b   1.000
_cell.length_c   1.000
_cell.angle_alpha   90.00
_cell.angle_beta   90.00
_cell.angle_gamma   90.00
#
_symmetry.space_group_name_H-M   'P 1'
#
loop_
_entity.id
_entity.type
_entity.pdbx_description
1 polymer ?
#
loop_
_entity_poly.entity_id
_entity_poly.type
_entity_poly.pdbx_seq_one_letter_code
_entity_poly.pdbx_strand_id
1 'polypeptide(L)'
;MAGENPKIGLDHVVIAKVLSDTKSGITFDTPIPLVGAANATVNPNSDVAVDYADNGAFFVTNNRGNTEMTLEFTNVDPATLAAMLGQKRSGGITRETSMDQAPYYAMGFRVWIGGVDAQGNNIYEYFWFAKGKFSVPESGAQTKAESMNFQHVNMTAQFVSTQYIPGGETSGTICTHCRSDIDTSSGVISTWFNAPVVELSAQSNTITLASAVYADGKLTLTFSATSATTIAQSTVNDTNIVILDSNGDAVAGEFSEGIGASVSPTVIFTPDSETPVSVTVSSGVKDIYNVPVTPKMETVA
;
A
#
# COMPACT_ATOMS: atom_id res chain seq x y z
N MET A 1 -16.67 15.52 3.74
CA MET A 1 -15.21 15.66 3.55
C MET A 1 -14.60 15.21 4.86
N ALA A 2 -13.92 14.08 4.86
CA ALA A 2 -13.07 13.72 6.00
C ALA A 2 -11.99 14.79 6.06
N GLY A 3 -11.93 15.55 7.15
CA GLY A 3 -10.89 16.54 7.37
C GLY A 3 -9.55 15.83 7.38
N GLU A 4 -8.53 16.40 6.73
CA GLU A 4 -7.18 15.91 6.81
C GLU A 4 -6.68 16.12 8.23
N ASN A 5 -6.70 15.08 9.02
CA ASN A 5 -6.19 15.12 10.39
C ASN A 5 -4.66 15.13 10.37
N PRO A 6 -4.01 15.87 11.30
CA PRO A 6 -2.55 15.92 11.37
C PRO A 6 -1.95 14.59 11.82
N LYS A 7 -0.75 14.29 11.35
CA LYS A 7 0.05 13.16 11.88
C LYS A 7 0.53 13.52 13.29
N ILE A 8 0.25 12.65 14.28
CA ILE A 8 0.45 12.97 15.70
C ILE A 8 1.55 12.12 16.32
N GLY A 9 1.66 10.84 15.97
CA GLY A 9 2.58 9.94 16.65
C GLY A 9 3.10 8.81 15.79
N LEU A 10 4.36 8.49 15.95
CA LEU A 10 5.05 7.33 15.40
C LEU A 10 4.99 6.20 16.41
N ASP A 11 4.61 5.01 15.98
CA ASP A 11 4.75 3.80 16.79
C ASP A 11 5.01 2.55 15.94
N HIS A 12 5.20 1.42 16.60
CA HIS A 12 5.32 0.10 16.00
C HIS A 12 6.39 0.01 14.92
N VAL A 13 7.61 0.49 15.22
CA VAL A 13 8.75 0.40 14.31
C VAL A 13 9.29 -1.02 14.31
N VAL A 14 9.44 -1.61 13.12
CA VAL A 14 9.96 -2.96 12.90
C VAL A 14 10.98 -2.96 11.77
N ILE A 15 11.92 -3.88 11.80
CA ILE A 15 12.88 -4.11 10.72
C ILE A 15 12.90 -5.59 10.34
N ALA A 16 13.13 -5.88 9.07
CA ALA A 16 13.29 -7.24 8.57
C ALA A 16 14.50 -7.30 7.63
N LYS A 17 15.42 -8.24 7.89
CA LYS A 17 16.59 -8.40 7.03
C LYS A 17 16.18 -8.91 5.64
N VAL A 18 16.72 -8.33 4.59
CA VAL A 18 16.57 -8.83 3.22
C VAL A 18 17.50 -10.03 3.05
N LEU A 19 16.95 -11.20 2.82
CA LEU A 19 17.70 -12.44 2.61
C LEU A 19 18.09 -12.61 1.15
N SER A 20 17.20 -12.27 0.24
CA SER A 20 17.41 -12.34 -1.20
C SER A 20 16.59 -11.28 -1.90
N ASP A 21 17.15 -10.68 -2.96
CA ASP A 21 16.45 -9.74 -3.85
C ASP A 21 16.93 -9.99 -5.28
N THR A 22 16.09 -10.64 -6.06
CA THR A 22 16.35 -11.03 -7.45
C THR A 22 15.17 -10.61 -8.33
N LYS A 23 15.32 -10.66 -9.65
CA LYS A 23 14.23 -10.36 -10.58
C LYS A 23 13.01 -11.29 -10.43
N SER A 24 13.19 -12.49 -9.88
CA SER A 24 12.13 -13.49 -9.70
C SER A 24 11.46 -13.46 -8.34
N GLY A 25 11.99 -12.72 -7.37
CA GLY A 25 11.39 -12.62 -6.04
C GLY A 25 12.31 -11.94 -5.04
N ILE A 26 11.71 -11.48 -3.97
CA ILE A 26 12.39 -10.94 -2.79
C ILE A 26 11.95 -11.73 -1.56
N THR A 27 12.89 -11.99 -0.65
CA THR A 27 12.61 -12.71 0.60
C THR A 27 13.20 -11.97 1.78
N PHE A 28 12.50 -12.03 2.89
CA PHE A 28 12.85 -11.34 4.13
C PHE A 28 12.93 -12.33 5.28
N ASP A 29 13.71 -11.98 6.27
CA ASP A 29 13.67 -12.62 7.59
C ASP A 29 12.43 -12.15 8.37
N THR A 30 12.12 -12.84 9.47
CA THR A 30 11.02 -12.44 10.36
C THR A 30 11.24 -11.02 10.89
N PRO A 31 10.25 -10.13 10.80
CA PRO A 31 10.37 -8.79 11.35
C PRO A 31 10.64 -8.78 12.85
N ILE A 32 11.57 -7.96 13.28
CA ILE A 32 11.88 -7.73 14.69
C ILE A 32 11.52 -6.29 15.09
N PRO A 33 10.95 -6.08 16.29
CA PRO A 33 10.61 -4.74 16.75
C PRO A 33 11.88 -3.93 17.08
N LEU A 34 11.86 -2.66 16.67
CA LEU A 34 12.89 -1.68 17.00
C LEU A 34 12.30 -0.68 18.01
N VAL A 35 12.46 -0.99 19.27
CA VAL A 35 11.82 -0.26 20.37
C VAL A 35 12.55 1.05 20.65
N GLY A 36 11.79 2.09 21.05
CA GLY A 36 12.34 3.37 21.50
C GLY A 36 12.51 4.40 20.39
N ALA A 37 11.84 4.24 19.25
CA ALA A 37 11.80 5.25 18.22
C ALA A 37 11.07 6.52 18.72
N ALA A 38 11.76 7.65 18.63
CA ALA A 38 11.24 8.97 18.99
C ALA A 38 10.82 9.77 17.76
N ASN A 39 11.54 9.61 16.65
CA ASN A 39 11.26 10.33 15.41
C ASN A 39 11.67 9.50 14.18
N ALA A 40 10.94 9.68 13.07
CA ALA A 40 11.29 9.18 11.76
C ALA A 40 10.95 10.25 10.71
N THR A 41 11.97 10.77 10.05
CA THR A 41 11.82 11.74 8.96
C THR A 41 12.17 11.09 7.64
N VAL A 42 11.27 11.14 6.68
CA VAL A 42 11.42 10.54 5.35
C VAL A 42 11.59 11.62 4.31
N ASN A 43 12.68 11.57 3.55
CA ASN A 43 12.95 12.45 2.42
C ASN A 43 13.07 11.62 1.12
N PRO A 44 12.07 11.69 0.22
CA PRO A 44 12.08 10.89 -1.01
C PRO A 44 13.05 11.38 -2.10
N ASN A 45 13.82 12.45 -1.91
CA ASN A 45 14.77 13.01 -2.87
C ASN A 45 14.20 13.06 -4.30
N SER A 46 13.09 13.79 -4.46
CA SER A 46 12.42 13.98 -5.75
C SER A 46 12.80 15.34 -6.32
N ASP A 47 13.22 15.34 -7.59
CA ASP A 47 13.55 16.56 -8.33
C ASP A 47 12.68 16.69 -9.58
N VAL A 48 12.24 17.93 -9.87
CA VAL A 48 11.45 18.26 -11.04
C VAL A 48 12.29 19.16 -11.93
N ALA A 49 12.71 18.63 -13.09
CA ALA A 49 13.44 19.39 -14.10
C ALA A 49 12.46 19.93 -15.14
N VAL A 50 12.64 21.23 -15.49
CA VAL A 50 11.87 21.91 -16.53
C VAL A 50 12.83 22.28 -17.65
N ASP A 51 12.56 21.85 -18.86
CA ASP A 51 13.26 22.30 -20.07
C ASP A 51 12.47 23.41 -20.75
N TYR A 52 13.19 24.44 -21.22
CA TYR A 52 12.62 25.64 -21.81
C TYR A 52 12.99 25.72 -23.29
N ALA A 53 11.98 25.88 -24.14
CA ALA A 53 12.14 26.16 -25.57
C ALA A 53 11.15 27.27 -25.99
N ASP A 54 11.50 28.04 -27.03
CA ASP A 54 10.65 29.10 -27.61
C ASP A 54 10.09 30.10 -26.57
N ASN A 55 10.93 30.53 -25.62
CA ASN A 55 10.58 31.44 -24.51
C ASN A 55 9.51 30.93 -23.54
N GLY A 56 9.26 29.62 -23.48
CA GLY A 56 8.30 28.98 -22.58
C GLY A 56 8.79 27.66 -21.99
N ALA A 57 8.16 27.19 -20.93
CA ALA A 57 8.37 25.84 -20.43
C ALA A 57 7.84 24.82 -21.46
N PHE A 58 8.73 24.02 -22.03
CA PHE A 58 8.42 23.09 -23.11
C PHE A 58 8.25 21.64 -22.61
N PHE A 59 9.07 21.21 -21.69
CA PHE A 59 9.04 19.85 -21.16
C PHE A 59 9.30 19.85 -19.66
N VAL A 60 8.53 19.03 -18.94
CA VAL A 60 8.71 18.84 -17.49
C VAL A 60 8.90 17.36 -17.22
N THR A 61 9.94 17.02 -16.50
CA THR A 61 10.20 15.64 -16.06
C THR A 61 10.41 15.59 -14.55
N ASN A 62 9.98 14.51 -13.94
CA ASN A 62 10.21 14.22 -12.53
C ASN A 62 11.20 13.07 -12.42
N ASN A 63 12.24 13.27 -11.63
CA ASN A 63 13.21 12.23 -11.29
C ASN A 63 13.09 11.92 -9.78
N ARG A 64 12.89 10.64 -9.44
CA ARG A 64 12.85 10.17 -8.07
C ARG A 64 14.16 9.44 -7.75
N GLY A 65 14.91 9.99 -6.80
CA GLY A 65 16.13 9.39 -6.29
C GLY A 65 15.86 8.35 -5.18
N ASN A 66 16.93 7.99 -4.47
CA ASN A 66 16.85 7.16 -3.28
C ASN A 66 16.08 7.89 -2.17
N THR A 67 15.34 7.15 -1.35
CA THR A 67 14.66 7.72 -0.19
C THR A 67 15.60 7.70 1.00
N GLU A 68 15.90 8.86 1.54
CA GLU A 68 16.64 9.02 2.79
C GLU A 68 15.69 9.03 3.97
N MET A 69 16.06 8.34 5.04
CA MET A 69 15.30 8.33 6.28
C MET A 69 16.24 8.64 7.46
N THR A 70 15.87 9.64 8.25
CA THR A 70 16.53 9.94 9.52
C THR A 70 15.67 9.44 10.67
N LEU A 71 16.29 8.66 11.54
CA LEU A 71 15.65 7.99 12.66
C LEU A 71 16.31 8.47 13.97
N GLU A 72 15.48 8.70 14.97
CA GLU A 72 15.91 9.05 16.31
C GLU A 72 15.37 8.01 17.30
N PHE A 73 16.25 7.41 18.09
CA PHE A 73 15.91 6.41 19.09
C PHE A 73 16.40 6.83 20.45
N THR A 74 15.64 6.52 21.50
CA THR A 74 16.09 6.70 22.88
C THR A 74 17.24 5.75 23.22
N ASN A 75 17.20 4.53 22.71
CA ASN A 75 18.27 3.54 22.77
C ASN A 75 17.97 2.42 21.77
N VAL A 76 19.01 1.76 21.26
CA VAL A 76 18.89 0.57 20.41
C VAL A 76 19.65 -0.57 21.07
N ASP A 77 19.04 -1.75 21.13
CA ASP A 77 19.73 -2.93 21.63
C ASP A 77 21.04 -3.17 20.88
N PRO A 78 22.17 -3.31 21.60
CA PRO A 78 23.48 -3.45 20.96
C PRO A 78 23.62 -4.67 20.03
N ALA A 79 22.88 -5.76 20.25
CA ALA A 79 22.92 -6.92 19.37
C ALA A 79 22.18 -6.62 18.04
N THR A 80 21.04 -5.96 18.13
CA THR A 80 20.28 -5.50 16.98
C THR A 80 21.07 -4.48 16.17
N LEU A 81 21.68 -3.49 16.83
CA LEU A 81 22.52 -2.49 16.17
C LEU A 81 23.70 -3.12 15.43
N ALA A 82 24.42 -4.05 16.10
CA ALA A 82 25.53 -4.77 15.47
C ALA A 82 25.07 -5.57 14.22
N ALA A 83 23.91 -6.22 14.29
CA ALA A 83 23.34 -6.94 13.15
C ALA A 83 22.97 -6.00 12.00
N MET A 84 22.37 -4.84 12.29
CA MET A 84 22.01 -3.82 11.29
C MET A 84 23.23 -3.25 10.56
N LEU A 85 24.35 -3.12 11.28
CA LEU A 85 25.59 -2.54 10.75
C LEU A 85 26.56 -3.59 10.19
N GLY A 86 26.23 -4.89 10.30
CA GLY A 86 27.10 -5.98 9.86
C GLY A 86 28.35 -6.19 10.73
N GLN A 87 28.32 -5.69 11.97
CA GLN A 87 29.39 -5.80 12.94
C GLN A 87 29.41 -7.18 13.61
N LYS A 88 30.56 -7.65 14.02
CA LYS A 88 30.70 -8.93 14.74
C LYS A 88 30.52 -8.73 16.24
N ARG A 89 29.59 -9.51 16.83
CA ARG A 89 29.34 -9.51 18.27
C ARG A 89 29.54 -10.93 18.85
N SER A 90 30.32 -11.05 19.91
CA SER A 90 30.52 -12.29 20.62
C SER A 90 30.85 -12.02 22.09
N GLY A 91 30.32 -12.83 23.01
CA GLY A 91 30.56 -12.68 24.46
C GLY A 91 30.18 -11.31 25.04
N GLY A 92 29.16 -10.65 24.46
CA GLY A 92 28.73 -9.31 24.89
C GLY A 92 29.58 -8.15 24.34
N ILE A 93 30.64 -8.43 23.58
CA ILE A 93 31.54 -7.43 22.99
C ILE A 93 31.20 -7.27 21.50
N THR A 94 30.97 -6.03 21.05
CA THR A 94 30.84 -5.69 19.63
C THR A 94 32.17 -5.15 19.13
N ARG A 95 32.62 -5.63 17.97
CA ARG A 95 33.83 -5.16 17.30
C ARG A 95 33.47 -4.49 15.99
N GLU A 96 33.91 -3.26 15.83
CA GLU A 96 33.79 -2.48 14.60
C GLU A 96 35.09 -2.56 13.79
N THR A 97 34.96 -2.69 12.48
CA THR A 97 36.07 -2.71 11.56
C THR A 97 35.75 -1.92 10.29
N SER A 98 36.75 -1.43 9.59
CA SER A 98 36.57 -0.73 8.31
C SER A 98 36.05 -1.66 7.18
N MET A 99 35.98 -2.98 7.43
CA MET A 99 35.49 -3.97 6.48
C MET A 99 34.05 -4.41 6.75
N ASP A 100 33.41 -3.85 7.78
CA ASP A 100 32.02 -4.18 8.11
C ASP A 100 31.08 -3.70 7.01
N GLN A 101 30.18 -4.58 6.61
CA GLN A 101 29.22 -4.32 5.54
C GLN A 101 27.80 -4.44 6.09
N ALA A 102 27.10 -3.33 6.22
CA ALA A 102 25.71 -3.33 6.59
C ALA A 102 24.87 -4.13 5.59
N PRO A 103 24.14 -5.16 6.04
CA PRO A 103 23.18 -5.87 5.18
C PRO A 103 22.00 -4.99 4.83
N TYR A 104 21.22 -5.39 3.84
CA TYR A 104 19.97 -4.73 3.52
C TYR A 104 18.87 -5.11 4.51
N TYR A 105 18.08 -4.12 4.89
CA TYR A 105 16.88 -4.29 5.70
C TYR A 105 15.67 -3.62 5.05
N ALA A 106 14.51 -4.22 5.25
CA ALA A 106 13.23 -3.52 5.13
C ALA A 106 12.90 -2.88 6.49
N MET A 107 12.15 -1.77 6.45
CA MET A 107 11.70 -1.07 7.65
C MET A 107 10.23 -0.74 7.55
N GLY A 108 9.46 -1.12 8.57
CA GLY A 108 8.05 -0.82 8.71
C GLY A 108 7.78 0.02 9.96
N PHE A 109 6.77 0.88 9.86
CA PHE A 109 6.24 1.63 10.98
C PHE A 109 4.81 2.11 10.68
N ARG A 110 4.11 2.57 11.69
CA ARG A 110 2.84 3.27 11.49
C ARG A 110 2.86 4.64 12.16
N VAL A 111 2.02 5.52 11.64
CA VAL A 111 1.84 6.88 12.16
C VAL A 111 0.36 7.07 12.50
N TRP A 112 0.10 7.48 13.74
CA TRP A 112 -1.24 7.86 14.15
C TRP A 112 -1.63 9.19 13.48
N ILE A 113 -2.77 9.16 12.76
CA ILE A 113 -3.42 10.34 12.21
C ILE A 113 -4.51 10.74 13.17
N GLY A 114 -4.51 11.97 13.64
CA GLY A 114 -5.51 12.45 14.62
C GLY A 114 -6.94 12.19 14.14
N GLY A 115 -7.76 11.65 15.01
CA GLY A 115 -9.13 11.27 14.72
C GLY A 115 -9.39 9.78 14.91
N VAL A 116 -10.66 9.42 14.77
CA VAL A 116 -11.14 8.04 14.86
C VAL A 116 -11.99 7.70 13.64
N ASP A 117 -12.02 6.43 13.29
CA ASP A 117 -12.88 5.89 12.24
C ASP A 117 -14.36 5.84 12.70
N ALA A 118 -15.24 5.39 11.81
CA ALA A 118 -16.67 5.27 12.10
C ALA A 118 -16.99 4.26 13.25
N GLN A 119 -16.04 3.40 13.59
CA GLN A 119 -16.13 2.41 14.66
C GLN A 119 -15.48 2.90 15.97
N GLY A 120 -14.88 4.10 15.97
CA GLY A 120 -14.22 4.69 17.14
C GLY A 120 -12.77 4.26 17.34
N ASN A 121 -12.14 3.58 16.36
CA ASN A 121 -10.74 3.20 16.42
C ASN A 121 -9.85 4.32 15.91
N ASN A 122 -8.62 4.42 16.46
CA ASN A 122 -7.63 5.36 15.97
C ASN A 122 -7.25 5.08 14.50
N ILE A 123 -7.09 6.15 13.73
CA ILE A 123 -6.69 6.06 12.33
C ILE A 123 -5.17 6.03 12.24
N TYR A 124 -4.63 5.05 11.53
CA TYR A 124 -3.20 4.89 11.32
C TYR A 124 -2.86 4.87 9.83
N GLU A 125 -1.72 5.43 9.49
CA GLU A 125 -1.04 5.24 8.21
C GLU A 125 0.14 4.30 8.43
N TYR A 126 0.20 3.22 7.65
CA TYR A 126 1.16 2.14 7.74
C TYR A 126 2.16 2.24 6.60
N PHE A 127 3.42 1.97 6.88
CA PHE A 127 4.50 2.05 5.89
C PHE A 127 5.37 0.80 5.93
N TRP A 128 5.87 0.40 4.74
CA TRP A 128 7.02 -0.46 4.56
C TRP A 128 7.97 0.12 3.52
N PHE A 129 9.21 0.32 3.90
CA PHE A 129 10.33 0.61 3.02
C PHE A 129 11.05 -0.70 2.74
N ALA A 130 11.14 -1.10 1.46
CA ALA A 130 11.42 -2.48 1.10
C ALA A 130 12.90 -2.87 1.23
N LYS A 131 13.82 -1.96 0.91
CA LYS A 131 15.25 -2.27 0.86
C LYS A 131 16.11 -1.06 1.13
N GLY A 132 16.82 -1.06 2.25
CA GLY A 132 17.73 0.02 2.63
C GLY A 132 18.91 -0.47 3.44
N LYS A 133 19.88 0.42 3.62
CA LYS A 133 21.03 0.22 4.52
C LYS A 133 21.07 1.33 5.53
N PHE A 134 21.44 0.96 6.74
CA PHE A 134 21.62 1.91 7.84
C PHE A 134 23.08 2.35 7.94
N SER A 135 23.30 3.64 8.26
CA SER A 135 24.61 4.17 8.60
C SER A 135 24.97 3.91 10.06
N VAL A 136 26.26 3.93 10.36
CA VAL A 136 26.72 3.94 11.75
C VAL A 136 26.18 5.21 12.41
N PRO A 137 25.49 5.09 13.57
CA PRO A 137 24.96 6.25 14.26
C PRO A 137 26.08 7.11 14.86
N GLU A 138 25.83 8.42 14.92
CA GLU A 138 26.67 9.30 15.72
C GLU A 138 26.48 8.98 17.20
N SER A 139 27.55 8.75 17.91
CA SER A 139 27.52 8.52 19.36
C SER A 139 28.05 9.74 20.11
N GLY A 140 27.25 10.32 20.98
CA GLY A 140 27.62 11.38 21.89
C GLY A 140 27.46 10.93 23.34
N ALA A 141 28.29 11.44 24.22
CA ALA A 141 28.15 11.23 25.65
C ALA A 141 28.28 12.57 26.39
N GLN A 142 27.33 12.87 27.26
CA GLN A 142 27.37 14.07 28.09
C GLN A 142 27.41 13.71 29.59
N THR A 143 28.11 14.49 30.35
CA THR A 143 28.15 14.35 31.82
C THR A 143 26.78 14.72 32.41
N LYS A 144 26.35 13.96 33.41
CA LYS A 144 25.10 14.24 34.15
C LYS A 144 25.21 15.64 34.78
N ALA A 145 24.29 16.52 34.45
CA ALA A 145 24.11 17.83 35.06
C ALA A 145 22.99 17.78 36.12
N GLU A 146 22.72 18.91 36.79
CA GLU A 146 21.61 19.03 37.76
C GLU A 146 20.24 18.73 37.12
N SER A 147 20.05 19.07 35.82
CA SER A 147 18.91 18.67 35.02
C SER A 147 19.27 17.46 34.15
N MET A 148 18.42 16.44 34.13
CA MET A 148 18.61 15.28 33.25
C MET A 148 18.28 15.63 31.80
N ASN A 149 19.29 15.59 30.91
CA ASN A 149 19.13 15.63 29.48
C ASN A 149 19.19 14.20 28.94
N PHE A 150 18.10 13.76 28.28
CA PHE A 150 18.10 12.48 27.60
C PHE A 150 18.85 12.63 26.27
N GLN A 151 19.74 11.69 25.99
CA GLN A 151 20.48 11.63 24.73
C GLN A 151 19.82 10.58 23.85
N HIS A 152 19.66 10.92 22.59
CA HIS A 152 19.08 10.04 21.60
C HIS A 152 20.15 9.61 20.59
N VAL A 153 19.96 8.42 20.04
CA VAL A 153 20.79 7.87 18.97
C VAL A 153 20.16 8.26 17.64
N ASN A 154 20.91 9.02 16.83
CA ASN A 154 20.50 9.40 15.49
C ASN A 154 21.12 8.47 14.46
N MET A 155 20.31 7.89 13.60
CA MET A 155 20.72 6.97 12.55
C MET A 155 20.08 7.39 11.23
N THR A 156 20.85 7.35 10.15
CA THR A 156 20.31 7.54 8.80
C THR A 156 20.21 6.21 8.06
N ALA A 157 19.26 6.11 7.16
CA ALA A 157 19.10 4.98 6.25
C ALA A 157 18.86 5.48 4.84
N GLN A 158 19.38 4.75 3.85
CA GLN A 158 19.12 5.01 2.44
C GLN A 158 18.34 3.84 1.86
N PHE A 159 17.12 4.10 1.38
CA PHE A 159 16.26 3.10 0.75
C PHE A 159 16.29 3.24 -0.76
N VAL A 160 16.43 2.11 -1.43
CA VAL A 160 16.48 1.98 -2.89
C VAL A 160 15.37 1.06 -3.38
N SER A 161 15.10 1.13 -4.67
CA SER A 161 14.18 0.19 -5.33
C SER A 161 14.68 -1.25 -5.23
N THR A 162 13.76 -2.20 -5.06
CA THR A 162 14.07 -3.63 -5.14
C THR A 162 14.45 -4.03 -6.55
N GLN A 163 15.22 -5.12 -6.70
CA GLN A 163 15.44 -5.75 -8.02
C GLN A 163 14.22 -6.56 -8.47
N TYR A 164 13.49 -7.07 -7.50
CA TYR A 164 12.21 -7.70 -7.74
C TYR A 164 11.22 -6.67 -8.26
N ILE A 165 10.59 -6.99 -9.38
CA ILE A 165 9.54 -6.18 -10.01
C ILE A 165 8.23 -6.97 -9.85
N PRO A 166 7.27 -6.47 -9.05
CA PRO A 166 5.98 -7.11 -8.89
C PRO A 166 5.25 -7.30 -10.22
N GLY A 167 4.42 -8.32 -10.32
CA GLY A 167 3.70 -8.65 -11.54
C GLY A 167 2.81 -7.50 -12.03
N GLY A 168 3.00 -7.08 -13.28
CA GLY A 168 2.27 -5.95 -13.88
C GLY A 168 2.94 -4.58 -13.70
N GLU A 169 4.02 -4.48 -12.93
CA GLU A 169 4.76 -3.25 -12.70
C GLU A 169 5.97 -3.14 -13.65
N THR A 170 6.54 -1.93 -13.75
CA THR A 170 7.71 -1.63 -14.59
C THR A 170 8.99 -1.38 -13.79
N SER A 171 8.86 -1.25 -12.45
CA SER A 171 9.96 -0.97 -11.53
C SER A 171 9.78 -1.69 -10.21
N GLY A 172 10.87 -1.89 -9.49
CA GLY A 172 10.82 -2.44 -8.14
C GLY A 172 10.24 -1.45 -7.12
N THR A 173 9.93 -1.96 -5.95
CA THR A 173 9.28 -1.24 -4.86
C THR A 173 10.30 -0.51 -3.98
N ILE A 174 10.06 0.75 -3.65
CA ILE A 174 10.79 1.50 -2.62
C ILE A 174 9.98 1.50 -1.32
N CYS A 175 8.72 1.90 -1.40
CA CYS A 175 7.82 2.04 -0.26
C CYS A 175 6.41 1.60 -0.63
N THR A 176 5.76 0.89 0.28
CA THR A 176 4.32 0.64 0.27
C THR A 176 3.69 1.28 1.49
N HIS A 177 2.49 1.80 1.34
CA HIS A 177 1.75 2.40 2.45
C HIS A 177 0.24 2.19 2.27
N CYS A 178 -0.49 2.18 3.39
CA CYS A 178 -1.95 2.15 3.41
C CYS A 178 -2.48 2.90 4.63
N ARG A 179 -3.78 3.24 4.61
CA ARG A 179 -4.48 3.89 5.73
C ARG A 179 -5.63 3.03 6.23
N SER A 180 -5.79 2.97 7.55
CA SER A 180 -6.79 2.11 8.19
C SER A 180 -8.25 2.55 7.99
N ASP A 181 -8.49 3.80 7.65
CA ASP A 181 -9.84 4.36 7.44
C ASP A 181 -10.30 4.36 5.97
N ILE A 182 -9.38 4.24 5.02
CA ILE A 182 -9.65 4.29 3.58
C ILE A 182 -9.41 2.93 2.95
N ASP A 183 -8.28 2.29 3.27
CA ASP A 183 -7.84 1.03 2.69
C ASP A 183 -8.35 -0.14 3.55
N THR A 184 -9.64 -0.38 3.48
CA THR A 184 -10.41 -1.20 4.42
C THR A 184 -10.23 -2.71 4.29
N SER A 185 -9.23 -3.22 3.60
CA SER A 185 -8.94 -4.65 3.70
C SER A 185 -8.37 -4.98 5.07
N SER A 186 -9.25 -5.19 6.04
CA SER A 186 -8.91 -5.51 7.43
C SER A 186 -7.89 -6.66 7.57
N GLY A 187 -7.88 -7.60 6.61
CA GLY A 187 -6.92 -8.70 6.55
C GLY A 187 -5.49 -8.25 6.33
N VAL A 188 -5.24 -7.27 5.47
CA VAL A 188 -3.89 -6.76 5.17
C VAL A 188 -3.35 -5.96 6.36
N ILE A 189 -4.18 -5.10 6.97
CA ILE A 189 -3.77 -4.26 8.10
C ILE A 189 -3.44 -5.11 9.33
N SER A 190 -4.23 -6.14 9.63
CA SER A 190 -3.99 -7.02 10.79
C SER A 190 -2.69 -7.83 10.68
N THR A 191 -2.21 -8.08 9.47
CA THR A 191 -1.00 -8.83 9.19
C THR A 191 0.16 -7.97 8.68
N TRP A 192 -0.02 -6.65 8.60
CA TRP A 192 0.92 -5.71 7.98
C TRP A 192 2.37 -5.87 8.44
N PHE A 193 2.58 -6.05 9.74
CA PHE A 193 3.91 -6.18 10.32
C PHE A 193 4.41 -7.62 10.46
N ASN A 194 3.68 -8.61 9.94
CA ASN A 194 4.13 -10.00 9.94
C ASN A 194 5.22 -10.26 8.88
N ALA A 195 5.19 -9.50 7.79
CA ALA A 195 6.21 -9.52 6.74
C ALA A 195 6.21 -8.19 5.97
N PRO A 196 7.36 -7.77 5.39
CA PRO A 196 7.39 -6.60 4.51
C PRO A 196 6.47 -6.77 3.30
N VAL A 197 5.62 -5.78 3.08
CA VAL A 197 4.73 -5.72 1.93
C VAL A 197 5.46 -5.01 0.80
N VAL A 198 5.74 -5.69 -0.29
CA VAL A 198 6.45 -5.16 -1.46
C VAL A 198 5.60 -5.19 -2.74
N GLU A 199 4.54 -5.96 -2.71
CA GLU A 199 3.57 -6.05 -3.79
C GLU A 199 2.28 -5.35 -3.33
N LEU A 200 1.65 -4.66 -4.26
CA LEU A 200 0.22 -4.45 -4.15
C LEU A 200 -0.36 -5.85 -4.25
N SER A 201 -0.63 -6.50 -3.12
CA SER A 201 -1.35 -7.76 -3.15
C SER A 201 -2.54 -7.52 -4.05
N ALA A 202 -2.55 -8.13 -5.24
CA ALA A 202 -3.81 -8.36 -5.89
C ALA A 202 -4.64 -8.99 -4.79
N GLN A 203 -5.61 -8.26 -4.28
CA GLN A 203 -6.54 -8.83 -3.30
C GLN A 203 -6.93 -10.15 -3.94
N SER A 204 -6.70 -11.27 -3.28
CA SER A 204 -7.13 -12.57 -3.79
C SER A 204 -8.66 -12.57 -3.65
N ASN A 205 -9.26 -11.63 -4.36
CA ASN A 205 -10.69 -11.41 -4.42
C ASN A 205 -11.19 -12.18 -5.63
N THR A 206 -12.14 -13.06 -5.40
CA THR A 206 -12.88 -13.67 -6.49
C THR A 206 -14.19 -12.92 -6.59
N ILE A 207 -14.41 -12.25 -7.73
CA ILE A 207 -15.61 -11.47 -7.97
C ILE A 207 -16.42 -12.17 -9.05
N THR A 208 -17.67 -12.47 -8.75
CA THR A 208 -18.61 -13.11 -9.71
C THR A 208 -19.94 -12.37 -9.70
N LEU A 209 -20.63 -12.33 -10.84
CA LEU A 209 -22.02 -11.88 -10.87
C LEU A 209 -22.89 -12.88 -10.10
N ALA A 210 -23.53 -12.44 -9.01
CA ALA A 210 -24.38 -13.28 -8.17
C ALA A 210 -25.83 -13.30 -8.66
N SER A 211 -26.36 -12.12 -9.02
CA SER A 211 -27.74 -11.98 -9.52
C SER A 211 -27.90 -10.74 -10.40
N ALA A 212 -28.91 -10.78 -11.24
CA ALA A 212 -29.40 -9.66 -12.04
C ALA A 212 -30.93 -9.55 -11.84
N VAL A 213 -31.36 -8.45 -11.25
CA VAL A 213 -32.78 -8.25 -10.90
C VAL A 213 -33.29 -6.95 -11.53
N TYR A 214 -34.36 -7.06 -12.31
CA TYR A 214 -35.04 -5.91 -12.91
C TYR A 214 -36.29 -5.55 -12.14
N ALA A 215 -36.29 -4.42 -11.47
CA ALA A 215 -37.40 -3.90 -10.71
C ALA A 215 -37.44 -2.37 -10.78
N ASP A 216 -38.63 -1.80 -10.75
CA ASP A 216 -38.88 -0.36 -10.76
C ASP A 216 -38.15 0.39 -11.88
N GLY A 217 -38.05 -0.24 -13.08
CA GLY A 217 -37.40 0.35 -14.23
C GLY A 217 -35.87 0.33 -14.20
N LYS A 218 -35.27 -0.43 -13.28
CA LYS A 218 -33.81 -0.52 -13.12
C LYS A 218 -33.36 -1.97 -13.04
N LEU A 219 -32.26 -2.28 -13.71
CA LEU A 219 -31.57 -3.56 -13.58
C LEU A 219 -30.46 -3.41 -12.55
N THR A 220 -30.57 -4.12 -11.45
CA THR A 220 -29.54 -4.18 -10.41
C THR A 220 -28.68 -5.44 -10.60
N LEU A 221 -27.42 -5.25 -10.90
CA LEU A 221 -26.40 -6.29 -10.98
C LEU A 221 -25.73 -6.41 -9.63
N THR A 222 -25.89 -7.52 -8.94
CA THR A 222 -25.26 -7.79 -7.65
C THR A 222 -24.11 -8.74 -7.87
N PHE A 223 -22.92 -8.33 -7.43
CA PHE A 223 -21.73 -9.18 -7.46
C PHE A 223 -21.50 -9.82 -6.08
N SER A 224 -20.88 -10.99 -6.07
CA SER A 224 -20.38 -11.62 -4.86
C SER A 224 -18.86 -11.56 -4.90
N ALA A 225 -18.26 -11.03 -3.84
CA ALA A 225 -16.83 -10.89 -3.70
C ALA A 225 -16.35 -11.58 -2.40
N THR A 226 -15.17 -12.21 -2.43
CA THR A 226 -14.59 -12.84 -1.23
C THR A 226 -14.10 -11.84 -0.20
N SER A 227 -13.83 -10.60 -0.61
CA SER A 227 -13.48 -9.47 0.26
C SER A 227 -14.26 -8.23 -0.16
N ALA A 228 -14.52 -7.32 0.79
CA ALA A 228 -15.25 -6.09 0.50
C ALA A 228 -14.53 -5.26 -0.58
N THR A 229 -15.27 -4.89 -1.63
CA THR A 229 -14.75 -4.13 -2.76
C THR A 229 -15.83 -3.27 -3.42
N THR A 230 -15.44 -2.43 -4.35
CA THR A 230 -16.33 -1.63 -5.20
C THR A 230 -16.00 -1.93 -6.66
N ILE A 231 -17.01 -2.07 -7.50
CA ILE A 231 -16.79 -2.20 -8.95
C ILE A 231 -16.32 -0.86 -9.52
N ALA A 232 -15.20 -0.85 -10.22
CA ALA A 232 -14.62 0.34 -10.81
C ALA A 232 -15.50 0.85 -11.96
N GLN A 233 -16.16 1.98 -11.77
CA GLN A 233 -17.11 2.56 -12.73
C GLN A 233 -16.49 2.80 -14.11
N SER A 234 -15.20 3.09 -14.18
CA SER A 234 -14.47 3.23 -15.46
C SER A 234 -14.42 1.97 -16.31
N THR A 235 -14.69 0.80 -15.72
CA THR A 235 -14.71 -0.50 -16.41
C THR A 235 -16.13 -0.97 -16.76
N VAL A 236 -17.15 -0.25 -16.28
CA VAL A 236 -18.57 -0.54 -16.50
C VAL A 236 -19.02 0.18 -17.78
N ASN A 237 -19.25 -0.59 -18.82
CA ASN A 237 -19.68 -0.09 -20.15
C ASN A 237 -20.27 -1.23 -20.99
N ASP A 238 -20.91 -0.88 -22.12
CA ASP A 238 -21.61 -1.82 -23.01
C ASP A 238 -20.69 -2.89 -23.65
N THR A 239 -19.38 -2.66 -23.67
CA THR A 239 -18.41 -3.66 -24.15
C THR A 239 -18.16 -4.74 -23.11
N ASN A 240 -18.13 -4.36 -21.85
CA ASN A 240 -17.80 -5.25 -20.74
C ASN A 240 -19.04 -5.91 -20.10
N ILE A 241 -20.21 -5.26 -20.23
CA ILE A 241 -21.51 -5.76 -19.76
C ILE A 241 -22.48 -5.67 -20.92
N VAL A 242 -22.86 -6.80 -21.46
CA VAL A 242 -23.82 -6.90 -22.55
C VAL A 242 -25.18 -7.31 -21.98
N ILE A 243 -26.20 -6.50 -22.20
CA ILE A 243 -27.57 -6.71 -21.72
C ILE A 243 -28.43 -6.92 -22.95
N LEU A 244 -29.22 -7.99 -22.95
CA LEU A 244 -30.09 -8.36 -24.10
C LEU A 244 -31.56 -8.42 -23.69
N ASP A 245 -32.42 -8.08 -24.62
CA ASP A 245 -33.89 -8.22 -24.54
C ASP A 245 -34.35 -9.66 -24.88
N SER A 246 -35.67 -9.87 -24.99
CA SER A 246 -36.30 -11.15 -25.38
C SER A 246 -36.05 -11.55 -26.83
N ASN A 247 -35.64 -10.65 -27.70
CA ASN A 247 -35.32 -10.91 -29.11
C ASN A 247 -33.83 -11.23 -29.29
N GLY A 248 -33.01 -11.00 -28.26
CA GLY A 248 -31.57 -11.12 -28.32
C GLY A 248 -30.86 -9.83 -28.79
N ASP A 249 -31.59 -8.71 -28.85
CA ASP A 249 -31.06 -7.42 -29.22
C ASP A 249 -30.47 -6.72 -27.99
N ALA A 250 -29.45 -5.89 -28.20
CA ALA A 250 -28.79 -5.15 -27.10
C ALA A 250 -29.71 -4.04 -26.57
N VAL A 251 -29.90 -4.00 -25.25
CA VAL A 251 -30.70 -2.99 -24.55
C VAL A 251 -29.86 -1.74 -24.33
N ALA A 252 -30.32 -0.62 -24.88
CA ALA A 252 -29.68 0.69 -24.64
C ALA A 252 -30.07 1.26 -23.27
N GLY A 253 -29.15 1.99 -22.62
CA GLY A 253 -29.40 2.61 -21.33
C GLY A 253 -28.10 3.15 -20.68
N GLU A 254 -28.20 3.54 -19.43
CA GLU A 254 -27.10 4.15 -18.68
C GLU A 254 -26.72 3.35 -17.45
N PHE A 255 -25.41 3.20 -17.22
CA PHE A 255 -24.86 2.61 -16.02
C PHE A 255 -24.64 3.68 -14.93
N SER A 256 -24.93 3.31 -13.70
CA SER A 256 -24.65 4.12 -12.52
C SER A 256 -24.11 3.28 -11.38
N GLU A 257 -23.45 3.95 -10.44
CA GLU A 257 -22.96 3.32 -9.21
C GLU A 257 -24.12 2.81 -8.36
N GLY A 258 -23.95 1.60 -7.83
CA GLY A 258 -24.79 1.02 -6.81
C GLY A 258 -24.11 1.04 -5.44
N ILE A 259 -24.24 -0.06 -4.70
CA ILE A 259 -23.59 -0.25 -3.40
C ILE A 259 -22.10 -0.58 -3.64
N GLY A 260 -21.22 0.25 -3.13
CA GLY A 260 -19.78 0.00 -3.09
C GLY A 260 -19.27 -0.46 -1.73
N ALA A 261 -17.97 -0.69 -1.60
CA ALA A 261 -17.28 -1.09 -0.36
C ALA A 261 -17.95 -2.25 0.40
N SER A 262 -18.36 -3.29 -0.31
CA SER A 262 -19.13 -4.42 0.21
C SER A 262 -18.64 -5.74 -0.38
N VAL A 263 -18.91 -6.86 0.31
CA VAL A 263 -18.78 -8.22 -0.26
C VAL A 263 -19.88 -8.52 -1.28
N SER A 264 -20.87 -7.64 -1.39
CA SER A 264 -21.95 -7.70 -2.39
C SER A 264 -22.09 -6.34 -3.09
N PRO A 265 -21.05 -5.85 -3.80
CA PRO A 265 -21.15 -4.58 -4.51
C PRO A 265 -22.17 -4.69 -5.66
N THR A 266 -22.82 -3.57 -6.00
CA THR A 266 -23.81 -3.53 -7.06
C THR A 266 -23.48 -2.49 -8.12
N VAL A 267 -23.96 -2.74 -9.33
CA VAL A 267 -24.00 -1.79 -10.44
C VAL A 267 -25.46 -1.70 -10.90
N ILE A 268 -25.92 -0.49 -11.17
CA ILE A 268 -27.28 -0.23 -11.61
C ILE A 268 -27.26 0.16 -13.09
N PHE A 269 -28.12 -0.46 -13.89
CA PHE A 269 -28.36 -0.09 -15.27
C PHE A 269 -29.81 0.39 -15.42
N THR A 270 -30.00 1.54 -16.03
CA THR A 270 -31.32 2.10 -16.32
C THR A 270 -31.57 2.00 -17.82
N PRO A 271 -32.42 1.06 -18.31
CA PRO A 271 -32.71 0.93 -19.72
C PRO A 271 -33.58 2.09 -20.20
N ASP A 272 -33.40 2.48 -21.46
CA ASP A 272 -34.17 3.59 -22.09
C ASP A 272 -35.62 3.17 -22.37
N SER A 273 -35.85 1.95 -22.86
CA SER A 273 -37.20 1.53 -23.28
C SER A 273 -37.46 0.01 -23.21
N GLU A 274 -36.45 -0.83 -23.37
CA GLU A 274 -36.62 -2.28 -23.48
C GLU A 274 -36.41 -2.97 -22.11
N THR A 275 -37.09 -4.13 -21.96
CA THR A 275 -36.96 -4.91 -20.74
C THR A 275 -35.76 -5.86 -20.84
N PRO A 276 -34.76 -5.78 -19.94
CA PRO A 276 -33.64 -6.70 -19.89
C PRO A 276 -34.11 -8.14 -19.59
N VAL A 277 -33.56 -9.13 -20.30
CA VAL A 277 -33.84 -10.56 -20.09
C VAL A 277 -32.60 -11.35 -19.73
N SER A 278 -31.44 -10.94 -20.26
CA SER A 278 -30.18 -11.58 -19.93
C SER A 278 -29.05 -10.56 -19.85
N VAL A 279 -28.04 -10.87 -19.03
CA VAL A 279 -26.82 -10.07 -18.91
C VAL A 279 -25.59 -10.96 -18.97
N THR A 280 -24.59 -10.52 -19.72
CA THR A 280 -23.27 -11.15 -19.78
C THR A 280 -22.23 -10.17 -19.30
N VAL A 281 -21.47 -10.55 -18.27
CA VAL A 281 -20.36 -9.77 -17.73
C VAL A 281 -19.05 -10.41 -18.15
N SER A 282 -18.16 -9.62 -18.70
CA SER A 282 -16.82 -10.07 -19.11
C SER A 282 -15.75 -9.78 -18.03
N SER A 283 -14.55 -10.33 -18.18
CA SER A 283 -13.39 -10.01 -17.35
C SER A 283 -12.84 -8.57 -17.54
N GLY A 284 -13.41 -7.82 -18.48
CA GLY A 284 -13.16 -6.40 -18.65
C GLY A 284 -13.73 -5.56 -17.50
N VAL A 285 -14.79 -6.03 -16.83
CA VAL A 285 -15.27 -5.43 -15.57
C VAL A 285 -14.29 -5.78 -14.46
N LYS A 286 -13.87 -4.76 -13.72
CA LYS A 286 -12.89 -4.89 -12.65
C LYS A 286 -13.34 -4.13 -11.40
N ASP A 287 -12.77 -4.48 -10.27
CA ASP A 287 -12.92 -3.68 -9.07
C ASP A 287 -11.91 -2.51 -9.01
N ILE A 288 -12.01 -1.70 -7.97
CA ILE A 288 -11.10 -0.57 -7.72
C ILE A 288 -9.64 -0.99 -7.49
N TYR A 289 -9.38 -2.28 -7.22
CA TYR A 289 -8.05 -2.88 -7.07
C TYR A 289 -7.57 -3.57 -8.34
N ASN A 290 -8.28 -3.36 -9.49
CA ASN A 290 -7.98 -3.95 -10.79
C ASN A 290 -8.17 -5.48 -10.85
N VAL A 291 -8.90 -6.08 -9.90
CA VAL A 291 -9.26 -7.51 -9.92
C VAL A 291 -10.40 -7.73 -10.91
N PRO A 292 -10.23 -8.59 -11.93
CA PRO A 292 -11.27 -8.83 -12.92
C PRO A 292 -12.42 -9.66 -12.35
N VAL A 293 -13.63 -9.35 -12.78
CA VAL A 293 -14.81 -10.21 -12.55
C VAL A 293 -14.66 -11.49 -13.36
N THR A 294 -15.00 -12.62 -12.75
CA THR A 294 -15.10 -13.90 -13.48
C THR A 294 -16.24 -13.80 -14.50
N PRO A 295 -15.97 -14.04 -15.80
CA PRO A 295 -16.99 -13.94 -16.82
C PRO A 295 -18.20 -14.83 -16.53
N LYS A 296 -19.40 -14.28 -16.63
CA LYS A 296 -20.64 -15.00 -16.37
C LYS A 296 -21.80 -14.41 -17.17
N MET A 297 -22.67 -15.28 -17.61
CA MET A 297 -24.00 -14.93 -18.13
C MET A 297 -25.06 -15.28 -17.09
N GLU A 298 -26.02 -14.38 -16.87
CA GLU A 298 -27.12 -14.54 -15.94
C GLU A 298 -28.44 -14.17 -16.60
N THR A 299 -29.51 -14.87 -16.24
CA THR A 299 -30.87 -14.50 -16.65
C THR A 299 -31.40 -13.44 -15.68
N VAL A 300 -32.04 -12.42 -16.20
CA VAL A 300 -32.67 -11.37 -15.41
C VAL A 300 -33.95 -11.90 -14.77
N ALA A 301 -34.03 -11.72 -13.43
CA ALA A 301 -35.19 -12.11 -12.64
C ALA A 301 -36.15 -10.93 -12.39
#